data_9a939aa4da05e09d372d4906e5e7c426
#
_entry.id   9a939aa4da05e09d372d4906e5e7c426
#
_cell.length_a   1.000
_cell.length_b   1.000
_cell.length_c   1.000
_cell.angle_alpha   90.00
_cell.angle_beta   90.00
_cell.angle_gamma   90.00
#
_symmetry.space_group_name_H-M   'P 1'
#
loop_
_entity.id
_entity.type
_entity.pdbx_description
1 polymer ?
#
loop_
_entity_poly.entity_id
_entity_poly.type
_entity_poly.pdbx_seq_one_letter_code
_entity_poly.pdbx_strand_id
1 'polypeptide(L)'
;MLKRFTTVLLVLVSLILIAVPQVGSAQEAKPVFYWISHGSPADPVWTYFLDGAKQWSADTGIEVRTSFHSGDVPSHQEAIRAAIAAGATGIVSSTPDPGSLTEVIAEAHAAGIPVIIINTEDKTSGRDAYVGGDNVVIGARWAQYLVDHDFVKSGDFVWMPVEVPGATYGVLETQGVASVLDPLGITYEITDSTLDQAEIISRMSDYLTANRDKIKAIIGLGDLVTGSIKRVFDQVGVAPGDIPVVGWGNSTDTANEVLDGYVNAAMWQDPQATSYMGLSMALMASSGIPPGFDIITGALYEKDKAEIYLKIMQGQ
;
A
#
# COMPACT_ATOMS: atom_id res chain seq x y z
N MET A 1 42.04 51.06 65.18
CA MET A 1 40.82 50.21 65.16
C MET A 1 40.22 50.11 63.80
N LEU A 2 40.99 50.12 62.70
CA LEU A 2 40.43 50.16 61.30
C LEU A 2 40.91 49.00 60.39
N LYS A 3 41.52 47.96 60.99
CA LYS A 3 42.08 46.81 60.20
C LYS A 3 41.37 45.46 60.42
N ARG A 4 40.30 45.42 61.20
CA ARG A 4 39.58 44.17 61.48
C ARG A 4 38.20 44.07 60.84
N PHE A 5 37.70 45.09 60.10
CA PHE A 5 36.39 45.09 59.49
C PHE A 5 36.44 44.69 57.94
N THR A 6 37.62 44.73 57.35
CA THR A 6 37.73 44.44 55.90
C THR A 6 37.84 42.95 55.56
N THR A 7 38.20 42.12 56.55
CA THR A 7 38.39 40.66 56.32
C THR A 7 37.09 39.84 56.43
N VAL A 8 36.09 40.36 57.16
CA VAL A 8 34.80 39.66 57.31
C VAL A 8 33.86 39.85 56.09
N LEU A 9 34.02 40.94 55.36
CA LEU A 9 33.16 41.23 54.20
C LEU A 9 33.57 40.43 52.95
N LEU A 10 34.81 39.96 52.88
CA LEU A 10 35.33 39.15 51.74
C LEU A 10 34.99 37.65 51.84
N VAL A 11 34.64 37.15 53.02
CA VAL A 11 34.26 35.73 53.20
C VAL A 11 32.78 35.51 52.99
N LEU A 12 31.93 36.53 53.09
CA LEU A 12 30.48 36.41 52.84
C LEU A 12 30.06 36.54 51.38
N VAL A 13 30.93 37.04 50.49
CA VAL A 13 30.68 37.14 49.08
C VAL A 13 31.06 35.85 48.30
N SER A 14 31.86 34.95 48.93
CA SER A 14 32.33 33.71 48.29
C SER A 14 31.41 32.51 48.51
N LEU A 15 30.26 32.64 49.16
CA LEU A 15 29.34 31.54 49.48
C LEU A 15 27.97 31.63 48.78
N ILE A 16 27.80 32.59 47.86
CA ILE A 16 26.54 32.71 47.06
C ILE A 16 26.74 32.23 45.60
N LEU A 17 27.88 31.60 45.29
CA LEU A 17 27.99 30.88 44.04
C LEU A 17 27.70 29.40 44.32
N ILE A 18 26.61 28.93 43.79
CA ILE A 18 26.34 27.55 43.46
C ILE A 18 24.99 27.08 44.01
N ALA A 19 24.04 27.29 43.21
CA ALA A 19 23.06 26.27 42.78
C ALA A 19 22.37 26.81 41.55
N VAL A 20 23.11 26.84 40.42
CA VAL A 20 22.44 26.78 39.12
C VAL A 20 21.94 25.34 39.05
N PRO A 21 20.61 25.08 39.10
CA PRO A 21 20.14 23.76 38.80
C PRO A 21 20.69 23.45 37.41
N GLN A 22 21.51 22.44 37.25
CA GLN A 22 21.73 21.82 35.97
C GLN A 22 20.34 21.34 35.55
N VAL A 23 19.69 22.12 34.70
CA VAL A 23 18.62 21.61 33.85
C VAL A 23 19.33 20.57 33.00
N GLY A 24 19.29 19.33 33.48
CA GLY A 24 19.71 18.20 32.69
C GLY A 24 18.89 18.32 31.41
N SER A 25 19.55 18.54 30.29
CA SER A 25 18.89 18.40 28.99
C SER A 25 18.32 16.98 29.02
N ALA A 26 17.00 16.86 29.20
CA ALA A 26 16.32 15.62 28.90
C ALA A 26 16.76 15.29 27.48
N GLN A 27 17.50 14.21 27.31
CA GLN A 27 17.89 13.75 26.01
C GLN A 27 16.59 13.49 25.28
N GLU A 28 16.24 14.32 24.31
CA GLU A 28 15.02 14.15 23.54
C GLU A 28 15.03 12.71 23.02
N ALA A 29 13.97 11.97 23.33
CA ALA A 29 13.84 10.60 22.87
C ALA A 29 13.93 10.61 21.36
N LYS A 30 14.79 9.77 20.79
CA LYS A 30 14.91 9.69 19.34
C LYS A 30 13.56 9.29 18.74
N PRO A 31 13.14 9.91 17.64
CA PRO A 31 11.88 9.55 16.98
C PRO A 31 11.93 8.09 16.51
N VAL A 32 10.82 7.38 16.74
CA VAL A 32 10.64 5.99 16.27
C VAL A 32 9.29 5.92 15.57
N PHE A 33 9.31 5.48 14.31
CA PHE A 33 8.11 5.26 13.53
C PHE A 33 7.77 3.77 13.45
N TYR A 34 6.50 3.47 13.26
CA TYR A 34 6.02 2.11 13.09
C TYR A 34 5.38 1.96 11.72
N TRP A 35 5.81 0.95 10.98
CA TRP A 35 5.21 0.51 9.74
C TRP A 35 4.54 -0.84 9.98
N ILE A 36 3.20 -0.86 9.96
CA ILE A 36 2.39 -2.00 10.40
C ILE A 36 1.49 -2.42 9.23
N SER A 37 1.72 -3.61 8.67
CA SER A 37 1.05 -4.06 7.46
C SER A 37 0.11 -5.23 7.70
N HIS A 38 -1.07 -5.18 7.07
CA HIS A 38 -1.96 -6.33 6.98
C HIS A 38 -1.47 -7.39 5.98
N GLY A 39 -0.47 -7.07 5.17
CA GLY A 39 0.10 -7.98 4.19
C GLY A 39 0.87 -9.15 4.80
N SER A 40 1.43 -9.97 3.93
CA SER A 40 2.25 -11.13 4.28
C SER A 40 3.63 -11.01 3.65
N PRO A 41 4.70 -11.39 4.35
CA PRO A 41 6.04 -11.44 3.73
C PRO A 41 6.16 -12.54 2.66
N ALA A 42 5.16 -13.42 2.55
CA ALA A 42 5.09 -14.43 1.50
C ALA A 42 4.57 -13.87 0.16
N ASP A 43 3.91 -12.71 0.18
CA ASP A 43 3.45 -12.01 -1.01
C ASP A 43 4.52 -10.99 -1.45
N PRO A 44 5.10 -11.13 -2.66
CA PRO A 44 6.20 -10.30 -3.13
C PRO A 44 5.90 -8.80 -3.12
N VAL A 45 4.67 -8.36 -3.37
CA VAL A 45 4.32 -6.94 -3.39
C VAL A 45 4.60 -6.26 -2.04
N TRP A 46 4.39 -6.98 -0.93
CA TRP A 46 4.64 -6.46 0.41
C TRP A 46 6.12 -6.34 0.75
N THR A 47 6.98 -7.09 0.05
CA THR A 47 8.44 -6.89 0.14
C THR A 47 8.85 -5.53 -0.42
N TYR A 48 8.26 -5.11 -1.55
CA TYR A 48 8.53 -3.77 -2.11
C TYR A 48 8.03 -2.65 -1.20
N PHE A 49 6.85 -2.80 -0.57
CA PHE A 49 6.39 -1.85 0.46
C PHE A 49 7.37 -1.75 1.63
N LEU A 50 7.84 -2.90 2.14
CA LEU A 50 8.83 -2.94 3.22
C LEU A 50 10.16 -2.29 2.82
N ASP A 51 10.61 -2.48 1.59
CA ASP A 51 11.85 -1.89 1.10
C ASP A 51 11.76 -0.36 1.03
N GLY A 52 10.60 0.20 0.69
CA GLY A 52 10.35 1.64 0.80
C GLY A 52 10.47 2.16 2.23
N ALA A 53 9.97 1.42 3.21
CA ALA A 53 10.11 1.78 4.62
C ALA A 53 11.57 1.69 5.11
N LYS A 54 12.31 0.66 4.70
CA LYS A 54 13.74 0.51 5.01
C LYS A 54 14.58 1.61 4.36
N GLN A 55 14.29 1.95 3.09
CA GLN A 55 14.99 3.02 2.39
C GLN A 55 14.79 4.36 3.09
N TRP A 56 13.54 4.68 3.48
CA TRP A 56 13.26 5.88 4.24
C TRP A 56 14.05 5.95 5.56
N SER A 57 14.11 4.83 6.29
CA SER A 57 14.91 4.74 7.53
C SER A 57 16.38 4.96 7.29
N ALA A 58 16.93 4.40 6.19
CA ALA A 58 18.34 4.59 5.81
C ALA A 58 18.66 6.04 5.44
N ASP A 59 17.77 6.69 4.66
CA ASP A 59 17.98 8.06 4.18
C ASP A 59 17.84 9.10 5.29
N THR A 60 16.94 8.88 6.23
CA THR A 60 16.67 9.82 7.33
C THR A 60 17.48 9.56 8.59
N GLY A 61 18.02 8.35 8.76
CA GLY A 61 18.64 7.89 10.00
C GLY A 61 17.65 7.69 11.15
N ILE A 62 16.35 7.70 10.87
CA ILE A 62 15.28 7.53 11.87
C ILE A 62 14.89 6.04 11.93
N GLU A 63 14.73 5.52 13.15
CA GLU A 63 14.30 4.13 13.36
C GLU A 63 12.87 3.89 12.87
N VAL A 64 12.68 2.84 12.07
CA VAL A 64 11.37 2.33 11.69
C VAL A 64 11.23 0.88 12.17
N ARG A 65 10.22 0.61 12.97
CA ARG A 65 9.85 -0.76 13.37
C ARG A 65 8.77 -1.28 12.47
N THR A 66 8.96 -2.50 11.96
CA THR A 66 8.09 -3.06 10.93
C THR A 66 7.45 -4.38 11.41
N SER A 67 6.19 -4.61 11.03
CA SER A 67 5.49 -5.87 11.28
C SER A 67 4.47 -6.21 10.19
N PHE A 68 4.24 -7.51 10.03
CA PHE A 68 3.24 -8.09 9.13
C PHE A 68 2.20 -8.87 9.93
N HIS A 69 0.94 -8.81 9.51
CA HIS A 69 -0.18 -9.43 10.23
C HIS A 69 -1.05 -10.35 9.36
N SER A 70 -0.72 -10.56 8.08
CA SER A 70 -1.33 -11.57 7.19
C SER A 70 -2.86 -11.59 7.22
N GLY A 71 -3.49 -10.42 7.22
CA GLY A 71 -4.95 -10.26 7.26
C GLY A 71 -5.59 -10.47 8.65
N ASP A 72 -4.82 -10.81 9.69
CA ASP A 72 -5.34 -10.98 11.04
C ASP A 72 -5.61 -9.61 11.69
N VAL A 73 -6.87 -9.17 11.67
CA VAL A 73 -7.31 -7.88 12.22
C VAL A 73 -7.01 -7.72 13.71
N PRO A 74 -7.30 -8.69 14.60
CA PRO A 74 -6.94 -8.60 16.01
C PRO A 74 -5.44 -8.40 16.24
N SER A 75 -4.60 -9.18 15.56
CA SER A 75 -3.13 -9.06 15.66
C SER A 75 -2.65 -7.69 15.17
N HIS A 76 -3.26 -7.16 14.10
CA HIS A 76 -2.93 -5.86 13.54
C HIS A 76 -3.28 -4.72 14.51
N GLN A 77 -4.48 -4.75 15.09
CA GLN A 77 -4.92 -3.77 16.10
C GLN A 77 -4.01 -3.79 17.34
N GLU A 78 -3.61 -4.98 17.81
CA GLU A 78 -2.72 -5.12 18.95
C GLU A 78 -1.33 -4.54 18.67
N ALA A 79 -0.81 -4.70 17.45
CA ALA A 79 0.46 -4.09 17.04
C ALA A 79 0.40 -2.55 17.06
N ILE A 80 -0.73 -1.96 16.65
CA ILE A 80 -0.95 -0.51 16.74
C ILE A 80 -0.99 -0.07 18.20
N ARG A 81 -1.72 -0.77 19.09
CA ARG A 81 -1.74 -0.49 20.53
C ARG A 81 -0.36 -0.62 21.18
N ALA A 82 0.41 -1.63 20.77
CA ALA A 82 1.79 -1.79 21.22
C ALA A 82 2.70 -0.61 20.79
N ALA A 83 2.52 -0.12 19.56
CA ALA A 83 3.23 1.07 19.06
C ALA A 83 2.85 2.32 19.87
N ILE A 84 1.56 2.51 20.18
CA ILE A 84 1.06 3.60 21.02
C ILE A 84 1.70 3.52 22.43
N ALA A 85 1.64 2.34 23.06
CA ALA A 85 2.21 2.13 24.40
C ALA A 85 3.73 2.33 24.44
N ALA A 86 4.43 2.07 23.33
CA ALA A 86 5.86 2.30 23.19
C ALA A 86 6.23 3.76 22.90
N GLY A 87 5.26 4.65 22.74
CA GLY A 87 5.48 6.07 22.46
C GLY A 87 5.95 6.32 21.03
N ALA A 88 5.30 5.68 20.06
CA ALA A 88 5.57 5.92 18.65
C ALA A 88 5.52 7.40 18.29
N THR A 89 6.42 7.88 17.45
CA THR A 89 6.39 9.24 16.92
C THR A 89 5.32 9.40 15.82
N GLY A 90 5.09 8.34 15.06
CA GLY A 90 4.04 8.23 14.05
C GLY A 90 3.87 6.79 13.61
N ILE A 91 2.70 6.49 13.05
CA ILE A 91 2.33 5.15 12.57
C ILE A 91 1.96 5.25 11.11
N VAL A 92 2.51 4.34 10.30
CA VAL A 92 2.09 4.07 8.92
C VAL A 92 1.49 2.68 8.89
N SER A 93 0.25 2.56 8.45
CA SER A 93 -0.47 1.29 8.46
C SER A 93 -1.25 1.08 7.17
N SER A 94 -1.44 -0.16 6.79
CA SER A 94 -2.38 -0.54 5.73
C SER A 94 -3.68 -1.04 6.35
N THR A 95 -4.81 -0.85 5.67
CA THR A 95 -6.12 -1.24 6.19
C THR A 95 -6.52 -2.62 5.65
N PRO A 96 -6.72 -3.64 6.50
CA PRO A 96 -7.17 -4.96 6.04
C PRO A 96 -8.64 -4.92 5.59
N ASP A 97 -9.51 -4.34 6.41
CA ASP A 97 -10.95 -4.21 6.15
C ASP A 97 -11.44 -2.80 6.53
N PRO A 98 -12.44 -2.24 5.82
CA PRO A 98 -13.02 -0.94 6.15
C PRO A 98 -13.53 -0.89 7.59
N GLY A 99 -13.18 0.18 8.30
CA GLY A 99 -13.57 0.41 9.68
C GLY A 99 -12.81 -0.41 10.72
N SER A 100 -12.02 -1.41 10.32
CA SER A 100 -11.31 -2.30 11.25
C SER A 100 -10.29 -1.58 12.13
N LEU A 101 -9.72 -0.47 11.68
CA LEU A 101 -8.71 0.29 12.40
C LEU A 101 -9.24 1.58 13.06
N THR A 102 -10.52 1.93 12.88
CA THR A 102 -11.09 3.21 13.35
C THR A 102 -10.85 3.45 14.84
N GLU A 103 -11.09 2.43 15.68
CA GLU A 103 -10.92 2.55 17.13
C GLU A 103 -9.45 2.78 17.53
N VAL A 104 -8.53 1.95 17.00
CA VAL A 104 -7.10 2.05 17.35
C VAL A 104 -6.44 3.30 16.77
N ILE A 105 -6.95 3.85 15.66
CA ILE A 105 -6.53 5.15 15.14
C ILE A 105 -6.97 6.28 16.08
N ALA A 106 -8.21 6.21 16.60
CA ALA A 106 -8.66 7.16 17.61
C ALA A 106 -7.84 7.08 18.91
N GLU A 107 -7.43 5.87 19.34
CA GLU A 107 -6.50 5.68 20.45
C GLU A 107 -5.13 6.35 20.18
N ALA A 108 -4.60 6.20 18.97
CA ALA A 108 -3.33 6.83 18.55
C ALA A 108 -3.44 8.36 18.61
N HIS A 109 -4.51 8.93 18.07
CA HIS A 109 -4.76 10.38 18.11
C HIS A 109 -4.93 10.90 19.53
N ALA A 110 -5.59 10.16 20.42
CA ALA A 110 -5.69 10.52 21.82
C ALA A 110 -4.32 10.57 22.53
N ALA A 111 -3.34 9.81 22.03
CA ALA A 111 -1.94 9.85 22.47
C ALA A 111 -1.09 10.89 21.70
N GLY A 112 -1.67 11.65 20.76
CA GLY A 112 -0.96 12.64 19.95
C GLY A 112 -0.11 12.04 18.84
N ILE A 113 -0.38 10.79 18.43
CA ILE A 113 0.38 10.04 17.43
C ILE A 113 -0.37 10.08 16.10
N PRO A 114 0.20 10.67 15.03
CA PRO A 114 -0.40 10.69 13.71
C PRO A 114 -0.38 9.30 13.06
N VAL A 115 -1.43 9.00 12.28
CA VAL A 115 -1.59 7.74 11.55
C VAL A 115 -1.82 8.00 10.07
N ILE A 116 -0.92 7.50 9.24
CA ILE A 116 -1.02 7.53 7.78
C ILE A 116 -1.43 6.14 7.29
N ILE A 117 -2.47 6.07 6.49
CA ILE A 117 -2.88 4.82 5.84
C ILE A 117 -2.25 4.71 4.46
N ILE A 118 -1.79 3.51 4.13
CA ILE A 118 -1.20 3.19 2.83
C ILE A 118 -1.93 2.01 2.17
N ASN A 119 -1.74 1.83 0.85
CA ASN A 119 -2.22 0.72 0.03
C ASN A 119 -3.74 0.70 -0.17
N THR A 120 -4.54 0.36 0.83
CA THR A 120 -5.99 0.30 0.71
C THR A 120 -6.64 1.45 1.46
N GLU A 121 -7.47 2.23 0.77
CA GLU A 121 -8.13 3.41 1.33
C GLU A 121 -9.29 3.03 2.27
N ASP A 122 -9.33 3.70 3.42
CA ASP A 122 -10.48 3.74 4.31
C ASP A 122 -10.72 5.16 4.82
N LYS A 123 -11.57 5.90 4.12
CA LYS A 123 -11.94 7.28 4.46
C LYS A 123 -12.66 7.40 5.80
N THR A 124 -13.18 6.29 6.34
CA THR A 124 -13.92 6.25 7.61
C THR A 124 -13.02 5.96 8.81
N SER A 125 -11.77 5.59 8.57
CA SER A 125 -10.82 5.20 9.63
C SER A 125 -10.41 6.34 10.56
N GLY A 126 -10.58 7.60 10.14
CA GLY A 126 -10.12 8.77 10.89
C GLY A 126 -8.63 9.09 10.69
N ARG A 127 -7.98 8.49 9.71
CA ARG A 127 -6.56 8.71 9.37
C ARG A 127 -6.21 10.18 9.10
N ASP A 128 -4.94 10.56 9.29
CA ASP A 128 -4.46 11.91 8.98
C ASP A 128 -4.26 12.11 7.46
N ALA A 129 -3.79 11.08 6.76
CA ALA A 129 -3.65 11.10 5.30
C ALA A 129 -3.59 9.68 4.73
N TYR A 130 -3.68 9.59 3.41
CA TYR A 130 -3.58 8.36 2.63
C TYR A 130 -2.51 8.46 1.54
N VAL A 131 -1.79 7.35 1.33
CA VAL A 131 -0.89 7.18 0.19
C VAL A 131 -1.17 5.82 -0.45
N GLY A 132 -1.61 5.83 -1.70
CA GLY A 132 -1.92 4.58 -2.41
C GLY A 132 -2.80 4.79 -3.63
N GLY A 133 -3.26 3.71 -4.23
CA GLY A 133 -4.16 3.74 -5.38
C GLY A 133 -5.60 4.08 -4.98
N ASP A 134 -6.31 4.73 -5.86
CA ASP A 134 -7.78 4.81 -5.78
C ASP A 134 -8.37 3.63 -6.56
N ASN A 135 -8.81 2.59 -5.85
CA ASN A 135 -9.26 1.34 -6.46
C ASN A 135 -10.48 1.53 -7.38
N VAL A 136 -11.36 2.50 -7.10
CA VAL A 136 -12.47 2.82 -8.01
C VAL A 136 -11.93 3.41 -9.32
N VAL A 137 -10.99 4.34 -9.22
CA VAL A 137 -10.33 4.93 -10.41
C VAL A 137 -9.51 3.88 -11.17
N ILE A 138 -8.85 2.97 -10.49
CA ILE A 138 -8.07 1.88 -11.10
C ILE A 138 -8.98 0.96 -11.89
N GLY A 139 -10.07 0.48 -11.30
CA GLY A 139 -11.05 -0.37 -11.99
C GLY A 139 -11.66 0.33 -13.22
N ALA A 140 -12.00 1.61 -13.08
CA ALA A 140 -12.50 2.41 -14.19
C ALA A 140 -11.45 2.55 -15.32
N ARG A 141 -10.16 2.72 -14.99
CA ARG A 141 -9.08 2.80 -16.00
C ARG A 141 -8.89 1.50 -16.75
N TRP A 142 -8.98 0.33 -16.10
CA TRP A 142 -8.92 -0.95 -16.80
C TRP A 142 -10.07 -1.12 -17.77
N ALA A 143 -11.30 -0.85 -17.34
CA ALA A 143 -12.46 -0.93 -18.20
C ALA A 143 -12.39 0.08 -19.35
N GLN A 144 -11.99 1.31 -19.10
CA GLN A 144 -11.83 2.35 -20.11
C GLN A 144 -10.74 1.98 -21.14
N TYR A 145 -9.62 1.38 -20.67
CA TYR A 145 -8.58 0.88 -21.58
C TYR A 145 -9.13 -0.14 -22.57
N LEU A 146 -9.95 -1.11 -22.09
CA LEU A 146 -10.56 -2.10 -22.98
C LEU A 146 -11.51 -1.47 -24.00
N VAL A 147 -12.23 -0.43 -23.61
CA VAL A 147 -13.15 0.32 -24.50
C VAL A 147 -12.39 1.18 -25.50
N ASP A 148 -11.38 1.93 -25.06
CA ASP A 148 -10.59 2.84 -25.90
C ASP A 148 -9.79 2.12 -27.00
N HIS A 149 -9.46 0.84 -26.77
CA HIS A 149 -8.77 -0.01 -27.74
C HIS A 149 -9.72 -0.89 -28.57
N ASP A 150 -11.04 -0.65 -28.50
CA ASP A 150 -12.05 -1.45 -29.24
C ASP A 150 -12.01 -2.96 -28.88
N PHE A 151 -11.48 -3.34 -27.73
CA PHE A 151 -11.43 -4.75 -27.30
C PHE A 151 -12.79 -5.27 -26.86
N VAL A 152 -13.67 -4.39 -26.39
CA VAL A 152 -15.03 -4.73 -25.94
C VAL A 152 -16.05 -3.72 -26.46
N LYS A 153 -17.27 -4.18 -26.71
CA LYS A 153 -18.42 -3.39 -27.17
C LYS A 153 -19.72 -3.89 -26.54
N SER A 154 -20.81 -3.16 -26.77
CA SER A 154 -22.14 -3.54 -26.28
C SER A 154 -22.48 -5.01 -26.58
N GLY A 155 -22.94 -5.72 -25.57
CA GLY A 155 -23.30 -7.15 -25.60
C GLY A 155 -22.12 -8.11 -25.35
N ASP A 156 -20.91 -7.61 -25.25
CA ASP A 156 -19.75 -8.44 -24.90
C ASP A 156 -19.72 -8.80 -23.41
N PHE A 157 -18.86 -9.78 -23.10
CA PHE A 157 -18.70 -10.29 -21.75
C PHE A 157 -17.23 -10.24 -21.31
N VAL A 158 -16.98 -9.64 -20.13
CA VAL A 158 -15.67 -9.52 -19.49
C VAL A 158 -15.59 -10.46 -18.29
N TRP A 159 -14.52 -11.22 -18.20
CA TRP A 159 -14.25 -12.07 -17.06
C TRP A 159 -13.32 -11.38 -16.06
N MET A 160 -13.65 -11.47 -14.75
CA MET A 160 -12.94 -10.79 -13.68
C MET A 160 -12.51 -11.80 -12.58
N PRO A 161 -11.40 -12.55 -12.78
CA PRO A 161 -10.87 -13.41 -11.74
C PRO A 161 -10.32 -12.57 -10.57
N VAL A 162 -10.64 -12.96 -9.32
CA VAL A 162 -10.21 -12.29 -8.09
C VAL A 162 -9.55 -13.28 -7.13
N GLU A 163 -8.52 -12.85 -6.43
CA GLU A 163 -7.80 -13.67 -5.45
C GLU A 163 -8.63 -13.92 -4.19
N VAL A 164 -9.29 -12.86 -3.66
CA VAL A 164 -10.09 -12.92 -2.43
C VAL A 164 -11.44 -12.27 -2.69
N PRO A 165 -12.50 -13.08 -2.92
CA PRO A 165 -13.85 -12.57 -3.13
C PRO A 165 -14.32 -11.74 -1.93
N GLY A 166 -14.88 -10.55 -2.21
CA GLY A 166 -15.41 -9.65 -1.19
C GLY A 166 -14.35 -8.81 -0.45
N ALA A 167 -13.06 -8.97 -0.76
CA ALA A 167 -12.04 -8.06 -0.27
C ALA A 167 -12.28 -6.63 -0.78
N THR A 168 -11.98 -5.64 0.06
CA THR A 168 -12.28 -4.22 -0.20
C THR A 168 -11.76 -3.75 -1.54
N TYR A 169 -10.53 -4.12 -1.91
CA TYR A 169 -9.93 -3.73 -3.18
C TYR A 169 -10.76 -4.21 -4.37
N GLY A 170 -11.12 -5.50 -4.42
CA GLY A 170 -11.89 -6.08 -5.51
C GLY A 170 -13.32 -5.51 -5.61
N VAL A 171 -13.95 -5.19 -4.47
CA VAL A 171 -15.26 -4.52 -4.44
C VAL A 171 -15.17 -3.12 -5.04
N LEU A 172 -14.19 -2.32 -4.64
CA LEU A 172 -13.99 -0.95 -5.13
C LEU A 172 -13.58 -0.94 -6.62
N GLU A 173 -12.69 -1.83 -7.03
CA GLU A 173 -12.31 -2.01 -8.43
C GLU A 173 -13.51 -2.38 -9.29
N THR A 174 -14.34 -3.30 -8.81
CA THR A 174 -15.59 -3.68 -9.50
C THR A 174 -16.54 -2.49 -9.63
N GLN A 175 -16.65 -1.61 -8.62
CA GLN A 175 -17.44 -0.38 -8.76
C GLN A 175 -16.91 0.51 -9.87
N GLY A 176 -15.58 0.62 -9.98
CA GLY A 176 -14.92 1.36 -11.04
C GLY A 176 -15.20 0.75 -12.42
N VAL A 177 -15.05 -0.56 -12.57
CA VAL A 177 -15.36 -1.30 -13.80
C VAL A 177 -16.82 -1.10 -14.20
N ALA A 178 -17.75 -1.28 -13.24
CA ALA A 178 -19.18 -1.10 -13.47
C ALA A 178 -19.54 0.30 -13.98
N SER A 179 -18.88 1.34 -13.45
CA SER A 179 -19.13 2.73 -13.87
C SER A 179 -18.86 2.97 -15.37
N VAL A 180 -18.02 2.16 -15.99
CA VAL A 180 -17.67 2.24 -17.42
C VAL A 180 -18.46 1.23 -18.25
N LEU A 181 -18.56 -0.03 -17.81
CA LEU A 181 -19.12 -1.11 -18.63
C LEU A 181 -20.65 -1.14 -18.61
N ASP A 182 -21.31 -0.86 -17.47
CA ASP A 182 -22.77 -0.90 -17.35
C ASP A 182 -23.49 0.05 -18.33
N PRO A 183 -23.05 1.34 -18.49
CA PRO A 183 -23.68 2.25 -19.46
C PRO A 183 -23.54 1.80 -20.91
N LEU A 184 -22.55 0.95 -21.21
CA LEU A 184 -22.29 0.43 -22.54
C LEU A 184 -23.02 -0.90 -22.81
N GLY A 185 -23.70 -1.47 -21.81
CA GLY A 185 -24.35 -2.77 -21.91
C GLY A 185 -23.38 -3.94 -22.06
N ILE A 186 -22.18 -3.81 -21.48
CA ILE A 186 -21.16 -4.86 -21.40
C ILE A 186 -21.34 -5.58 -20.07
N THR A 187 -21.44 -6.90 -20.11
CA THR A 187 -21.63 -7.73 -18.92
C THR A 187 -20.30 -8.25 -18.38
N TYR A 188 -20.25 -8.58 -17.09
CA TYR A 188 -19.05 -9.15 -16.48
C TYR A 188 -19.41 -10.14 -15.37
N GLU A 189 -18.46 -10.99 -15.00
CA GLU A 189 -18.58 -11.96 -13.92
C GLU A 189 -17.28 -12.03 -13.12
N ILE A 190 -17.40 -12.00 -11.80
CA ILE A 190 -16.30 -12.16 -10.85
C ILE A 190 -16.23 -13.61 -10.43
N THR A 191 -15.03 -14.21 -10.47
CA THR A 191 -14.82 -15.59 -10.02
C THR A 191 -13.71 -15.68 -8.99
N ASP A 192 -13.89 -16.55 -7.99
CA ASP A 192 -12.90 -16.85 -6.97
C ASP A 192 -11.73 -17.66 -7.56
N SER A 193 -10.55 -17.12 -7.50
CA SER A 193 -9.32 -17.77 -7.96
C SER A 193 -8.38 -18.19 -6.84
N THR A 194 -8.67 -17.81 -5.56
CA THR A 194 -7.82 -18.09 -4.38
C THR A 194 -6.45 -17.39 -4.36
N LEU A 195 -5.63 -17.70 -3.34
CA LEU A 195 -4.26 -17.19 -3.16
C LEU A 195 -3.17 -18.23 -3.40
N ASP A 196 -3.55 -19.50 -3.63
CA ASP A 196 -2.60 -20.57 -4.00
C ASP A 196 -2.38 -20.59 -5.51
N GLN A 197 -1.13 -20.43 -5.93
CA GLN A 197 -0.78 -20.28 -7.33
C GLN A 197 -1.15 -21.50 -8.20
N ALA A 198 -1.02 -22.71 -7.69
CA ALA A 198 -1.38 -23.92 -8.43
C ALA A 198 -2.90 -24.01 -8.58
N GLU A 199 -3.63 -23.64 -7.54
CA GLU A 199 -5.09 -23.62 -7.54
C GLU A 199 -5.62 -22.47 -8.42
N ILE A 200 -4.99 -21.29 -8.44
CA ILE A 200 -5.29 -20.20 -9.38
C ILE A 200 -5.24 -20.72 -10.83
N ILE A 201 -4.13 -21.34 -11.22
CA ILE A 201 -3.96 -21.84 -12.59
C ILE A 201 -5.04 -22.88 -12.92
N SER A 202 -5.34 -23.81 -12.01
CA SER A 202 -6.38 -24.82 -12.22
C SER A 202 -7.76 -24.20 -12.40
N ARG A 203 -8.21 -23.37 -11.44
CA ARG A 203 -9.55 -22.76 -11.46
C ARG A 203 -9.74 -21.85 -12.68
N MET A 204 -8.72 -21.02 -12.97
CA MET A 204 -8.76 -20.13 -14.12
C MET A 204 -8.78 -20.91 -15.44
N SER A 205 -8.01 -21.99 -15.58
CA SER A 205 -8.01 -22.85 -16.78
C SER A 205 -9.35 -23.53 -17.00
N ASP A 206 -9.95 -24.05 -15.92
CA ASP A 206 -11.26 -24.71 -15.95
C ASP A 206 -12.36 -23.73 -16.37
N TYR A 207 -12.37 -22.53 -15.76
CA TYR A 207 -13.36 -21.49 -16.09
C TYR A 207 -13.20 -21.01 -17.53
N LEU A 208 -11.97 -20.72 -17.95
CA LEU A 208 -11.67 -20.25 -19.31
C LEU A 208 -12.04 -21.32 -20.34
N THR A 209 -11.75 -22.59 -20.10
CA THR A 209 -12.14 -23.70 -20.98
C THR A 209 -13.65 -23.76 -21.16
N ALA A 210 -14.41 -23.65 -20.08
CA ALA A 210 -15.86 -23.73 -20.10
C ALA A 210 -16.54 -22.51 -20.74
N ASN A 211 -15.89 -21.35 -20.77
CA ASN A 211 -16.50 -20.07 -21.15
C ASN A 211 -15.77 -19.34 -22.29
N ARG A 212 -14.81 -19.97 -22.93
CA ARG A 212 -13.91 -19.36 -23.92
C ARG A 212 -14.66 -18.55 -25.00
N ASP A 213 -15.74 -19.09 -25.52
CA ASP A 213 -16.45 -18.49 -26.66
C ASP A 213 -17.16 -17.17 -26.28
N LYS A 214 -17.53 -17.01 -25.01
CA LYS A 214 -18.20 -15.80 -24.53
C LYS A 214 -17.23 -14.73 -24.03
N ILE A 215 -16.05 -15.10 -23.53
CA ILE A 215 -15.08 -14.17 -22.93
C ILE A 215 -14.44 -13.33 -24.04
N LYS A 216 -14.60 -11.99 -23.96
CA LYS A 216 -14.00 -11.04 -24.89
C LYS A 216 -12.78 -10.34 -24.32
N ALA A 217 -12.73 -10.17 -22.99
CA ALA A 217 -11.57 -9.63 -22.30
C ALA A 217 -11.52 -10.14 -20.85
N ILE A 218 -10.37 -9.99 -20.22
CA ILE A 218 -10.14 -10.36 -18.82
C ILE A 218 -9.62 -9.13 -18.06
N ILE A 219 -10.16 -8.90 -16.86
CA ILE A 219 -9.63 -7.93 -15.90
C ILE A 219 -9.18 -8.70 -14.64
N GLY A 220 -7.88 -8.84 -14.42
CA GLY A 220 -7.32 -9.51 -13.25
C GLY A 220 -7.40 -8.63 -12.01
N LEU A 221 -8.29 -8.98 -11.06
CA LEU A 221 -8.47 -8.28 -9.78
C LEU A 221 -7.49 -8.82 -8.75
N GLY A 222 -6.20 -8.71 -9.03
CA GLY A 222 -5.09 -9.14 -8.20
C GLY A 222 -3.86 -9.44 -9.03
N ASP A 223 -2.68 -9.31 -8.43
CA ASP A 223 -1.42 -9.49 -9.14
C ASP A 223 -1.10 -10.97 -9.40
N LEU A 224 -1.49 -11.86 -8.48
CA LEU A 224 -1.29 -13.31 -8.65
C LEU A 224 -2.14 -13.87 -9.80
N VAL A 225 -3.39 -13.41 -9.94
CA VAL A 225 -4.24 -13.83 -11.06
C VAL A 225 -3.76 -13.24 -12.38
N THR A 226 -3.33 -11.97 -12.41
CA THR A 226 -2.79 -11.34 -13.62
C THR A 226 -1.48 -11.99 -14.03
N GLY A 227 -0.54 -12.20 -13.11
CA GLY A 227 0.75 -12.86 -13.37
C GLY A 227 0.68 -14.39 -13.52
N SER A 228 -0.52 -14.96 -13.63
CA SER A 228 -0.74 -16.36 -13.97
C SER A 228 -1.32 -16.55 -15.39
N ILE A 229 -1.65 -15.47 -16.07
CA ILE A 229 -2.36 -15.50 -17.37
C ILE A 229 -1.60 -16.33 -18.41
N LYS A 230 -0.29 -16.16 -18.54
CA LYS A 230 0.52 -16.93 -19.48
C LYS A 230 0.38 -18.44 -19.22
N ARG A 231 0.51 -18.86 -17.96
CA ARG A 231 0.41 -20.28 -17.58
C ARG A 231 -0.98 -20.85 -17.85
N VAL A 232 -2.02 -20.08 -17.58
CA VAL A 232 -3.41 -20.42 -17.89
C VAL A 232 -3.62 -20.54 -19.39
N PHE A 233 -3.18 -19.55 -20.16
CA PHE A 233 -3.33 -19.52 -21.62
C PHE A 233 -2.57 -20.67 -22.29
N ASP A 234 -1.33 -20.93 -21.88
CA ASP A 234 -0.53 -22.04 -22.37
C ASP A 234 -1.23 -23.39 -22.12
N GLN A 235 -1.87 -23.56 -20.93
CA GLN A 235 -2.58 -24.80 -20.58
C GLN A 235 -3.84 -25.04 -21.43
N VAL A 236 -4.56 -23.97 -21.80
CA VAL A 236 -5.82 -24.09 -22.56
C VAL A 236 -5.67 -23.76 -24.04
N GLY A 237 -4.45 -23.50 -24.51
CA GLY A 237 -4.13 -23.26 -25.91
C GLY A 237 -4.68 -21.90 -26.43
N VAL A 238 -4.53 -20.84 -25.62
CA VAL A 238 -4.79 -19.44 -26.02
C VAL A 238 -3.47 -18.78 -26.36
N ALA A 239 -3.36 -18.17 -27.54
CA ALA A 239 -2.14 -17.46 -27.91
C ALA A 239 -2.09 -16.03 -27.33
N PRO A 240 -0.87 -15.45 -27.20
CA PRO A 240 -0.74 -14.04 -26.81
C PRO A 240 -1.60 -13.13 -27.71
N GLY A 241 -2.40 -12.26 -27.10
CA GLY A 241 -3.25 -11.30 -27.80
C GLY A 241 -4.59 -11.84 -28.31
N ASP A 242 -4.89 -13.15 -28.22
CA ASP A 242 -6.19 -13.70 -28.61
C ASP A 242 -7.34 -13.21 -27.72
N ILE A 243 -7.08 -13.02 -26.43
CA ILE A 243 -8.00 -12.46 -25.45
C ILE A 243 -7.28 -11.29 -24.77
N PRO A 244 -7.76 -10.05 -24.90
CA PRO A 244 -7.20 -8.91 -24.21
C PRO A 244 -7.26 -9.07 -22.69
N VAL A 245 -6.16 -8.74 -22.02
CA VAL A 245 -6.03 -8.82 -20.55
C VAL A 245 -5.48 -7.53 -19.98
N VAL A 246 -6.11 -7.04 -18.93
CA VAL A 246 -5.62 -5.95 -18.09
C VAL A 246 -5.73 -6.36 -16.62
N GLY A 247 -4.98 -5.70 -15.72
CA GLY A 247 -5.06 -6.01 -14.31
C GLY A 247 -3.94 -5.38 -13.50
N TRP A 248 -3.66 -5.93 -12.32
CA TRP A 248 -2.52 -5.52 -11.50
C TRP A 248 -1.20 -5.96 -12.12
N GLY A 249 -0.13 -5.23 -11.81
CA GLY A 249 1.18 -5.45 -12.40
C GLY A 249 2.34 -5.12 -11.46
N ASN A 250 2.31 -5.64 -10.24
CA ASN A 250 3.30 -5.38 -9.21
C ASN A 250 4.37 -6.48 -9.10
N SER A 251 4.34 -7.49 -9.96
CA SER A 251 5.30 -8.60 -9.95
C SER A 251 6.10 -8.70 -11.25
N THR A 252 7.28 -9.32 -11.14
CA THR A 252 8.09 -9.65 -12.31
C THR A 252 7.37 -10.60 -13.27
N ASP A 253 6.49 -11.47 -12.76
CA ASP A 253 5.70 -12.38 -13.60
C ASP A 253 4.78 -11.55 -14.50
N THR A 254 3.97 -10.65 -13.94
CA THR A 254 3.07 -9.80 -14.76
C THR A 254 3.84 -8.91 -15.72
N ALA A 255 4.96 -8.30 -15.31
CA ALA A 255 5.76 -7.48 -16.21
C ALA A 255 6.30 -8.28 -17.42
N ASN A 256 6.74 -9.53 -17.19
CA ASN A 256 7.15 -10.43 -18.26
C ASN A 256 5.96 -10.82 -19.18
N GLU A 257 4.77 -11.05 -18.63
CA GLU A 257 3.58 -11.35 -19.42
C GLU A 257 3.14 -10.17 -20.29
N VAL A 258 3.35 -8.91 -19.82
CA VAL A 258 3.16 -7.72 -20.65
C VAL A 258 4.19 -7.69 -21.81
N LEU A 259 5.47 -7.98 -21.52
CA LEU A 259 6.52 -8.05 -22.55
C LEU A 259 6.25 -9.14 -23.59
N ASP A 260 5.76 -10.31 -23.13
CA ASP A 260 5.44 -11.46 -23.98
C ASP A 260 4.10 -11.28 -24.75
N GLY A 261 3.30 -10.27 -24.40
CA GLY A 261 2.03 -9.94 -25.04
C GLY A 261 0.83 -10.75 -24.58
N TYR A 262 0.92 -11.44 -23.43
CA TYR A 262 -0.21 -12.11 -22.78
C TYR A 262 -1.11 -11.14 -22.00
N VAL A 263 -0.53 -10.07 -21.47
CA VAL A 263 -1.21 -8.98 -20.79
C VAL A 263 -1.01 -7.70 -21.59
N ASN A 264 -2.10 -6.99 -21.90
CA ASN A 264 -2.06 -5.78 -22.74
C ASN A 264 -1.56 -4.56 -21.96
N ALA A 265 -2.08 -4.40 -20.74
CA ALA A 265 -1.65 -3.33 -19.84
C ALA A 265 -1.82 -3.76 -18.37
N ALA A 266 -0.90 -3.31 -17.53
CA ALA A 266 -0.91 -3.63 -16.12
C ALA A 266 -0.74 -2.38 -15.24
N MET A 267 -1.34 -2.40 -14.05
CA MET A 267 -1.31 -1.28 -13.11
C MET A 267 -0.17 -1.46 -12.11
N TRP A 268 0.81 -0.56 -12.16
CA TRP A 268 1.85 -0.45 -11.16
C TRP A 268 1.39 0.42 -10.00
N GLN A 269 1.41 -0.09 -8.76
CA GLN A 269 0.95 0.63 -7.55
C GLN A 269 2.05 1.51 -6.94
N ASP A 270 3.31 1.34 -7.33
CA ASP A 270 4.48 2.00 -6.74
C ASP A 270 4.62 1.75 -5.23
N PRO A 271 4.75 0.50 -4.80
CA PRO A 271 4.70 0.15 -3.38
C PRO A 271 5.86 0.74 -2.58
N GLN A 272 7.07 0.86 -3.16
CA GLN A 272 8.22 1.47 -2.49
C GLN A 272 7.97 2.95 -2.20
N ALA A 273 7.56 3.72 -3.21
CA ALA A 273 7.24 5.14 -3.04
C ALA A 273 6.07 5.33 -2.07
N THR A 274 5.07 4.45 -2.11
CA THR A 274 3.91 4.50 -1.20
C THR A 274 4.34 4.44 0.26
N SER A 275 5.18 3.48 0.65
CA SER A 275 5.68 3.38 2.04
C SER A 275 6.61 4.54 2.40
N TYR A 276 7.52 4.91 1.48
CA TYR A 276 8.45 6.03 1.67
C TYR A 276 7.70 7.35 1.92
N MET A 277 6.71 7.64 1.10
CA MET A 277 5.88 8.84 1.22
C MET A 277 4.98 8.79 2.45
N GLY A 278 4.43 7.62 2.78
CA GLY A 278 3.64 7.43 4.00
C GLY A 278 4.43 7.81 5.26
N LEU A 279 5.67 7.34 5.39
CA LEU A 279 6.56 7.69 6.50
C LEU A 279 6.96 9.18 6.48
N SER A 280 7.17 9.76 5.29
CA SER A 280 7.46 11.19 5.15
C SER A 280 6.29 12.05 5.61
N MET A 281 5.04 11.66 5.27
CA MET A 281 3.84 12.33 5.74
C MET A 281 3.64 12.16 7.26
N ALA A 282 3.95 11.00 7.81
CA ALA A 282 3.90 10.77 9.25
C ALA A 282 4.93 11.64 10.00
N LEU A 283 6.14 11.81 9.46
CA LEU A 283 7.16 12.70 10.00
C LEU A 283 6.69 14.17 9.96
N MET A 284 6.09 14.59 8.86
CA MET A 284 5.53 15.93 8.70
C MET A 284 4.43 16.19 9.73
N ALA A 285 3.49 15.26 9.89
CA ALA A 285 2.40 15.35 10.85
C ALA A 285 2.91 15.42 12.29
N SER A 286 3.87 14.57 12.67
CA SER A 286 4.46 14.55 14.00
C SER A 286 5.28 15.80 14.34
N SER A 287 5.72 16.54 13.30
CA SER A 287 6.41 17.83 13.44
C SER A 287 5.45 19.02 13.52
N GLY A 288 4.14 18.79 13.65
CA GLY A 288 3.13 19.84 13.75
C GLY A 288 2.69 20.43 12.41
N ILE A 289 3.00 19.75 11.30
CA ILE A 289 2.55 20.13 9.95
C ILE A 289 1.59 19.02 9.47
N PRO A 290 0.29 19.10 9.82
CA PRO A 290 -0.65 18.06 9.42
C PRO A 290 -0.78 18.02 7.90
N PRO A 291 -0.74 16.82 7.28
CA PRO A 291 -0.95 16.69 5.84
C PRO A 291 -2.39 17.06 5.50
N GLY A 292 -2.55 18.04 4.60
CA GLY A 292 -3.86 18.49 4.12
C GLY A 292 -4.28 17.85 2.79
N PHE A 293 -3.63 16.75 2.37
CA PHE A 293 -3.84 16.08 1.08
C PHE A 293 -3.48 14.59 1.16
N ASP A 294 -4.05 13.83 0.23
CA ASP A 294 -3.69 12.46 -0.02
C ASP A 294 -2.76 12.36 -1.24
N ILE A 295 -1.92 11.34 -1.29
CA ILE A 295 -1.09 11.03 -2.47
C ILE A 295 -1.70 9.80 -3.15
N ILE A 296 -2.22 10.02 -4.38
CA ILE A 296 -2.76 8.93 -5.19
C ILE A 296 -1.67 8.42 -6.12
N THR A 297 -1.32 7.15 -5.96
CA THR A 297 -0.34 6.43 -6.75
C THR A 297 -1.02 5.55 -7.78
N GLY A 298 -0.23 4.99 -8.70
CA GLY A 298 -0.67 4.02 -9.70
C GLY A 298 -0.53 4.55 -11.13
N ALA A 299 0.18 3.76 -11.92
CA ALA A 299 0.41 4.03 -13.33
C ALA A 299 0.09 2.79 -14.15
N LEU A 300 -0.81 2.93 -15.14
CA LEU A 300 -1.02 1.89 -16.12
C LEU A 300 0.20 1.87 -17.07
N TYR A 301 0.79 0.71 -17.26
CA TYR A 301 1.88 0.51 -18.19
C TYR A 301 1.57 -0.59 -19.21
N GLU A 302 2.09 -0.39 -20.40
CA GLU A 302 2.03 -1.29 -21.53
C GLU A 302 3.43 -1.81 -21.88
N LYS A 303 3.54 -2.55 -22.96
CA LYS A 303 4.78 -3.21 -23.41
C LYS A 303 5.97 -2.25 -23.55
N ASP A 304 5.74 -1.01 -23.99
CA ASP A 304 6.78 0.00 -24.19
C ASP A 304 7.47 0.43 -22.88
N LYS A 305 6.79 0.29 -21.75
CA LYS A 305 7.28 0.64 -20.42
C LYS A 305 7.55 -0.58 -19.52
N ALA A 306 7.09 -1.75 -19.89
CA ALA A 306 7.17 -2.95 -19.06
C ALA A 306 8.61 -3.30 -18.65
N GLU A 307 9.60 -3.05 -19.52
CA GLU A 307 11.02 -3.28 -19.19
C GLU A 307 11.52 -2.35 -18.06
N ILE A 308 11.01 -1.12 -18.00
CA ILE A 308 11.35 -0.17 -16.94
C ILE A 308 10.82 -0.67 -15.60
N TYR A 309 9.56 -1.07 -15.55
CA TYR A 309 8.95 -1.60 -14.33
C TYR A 309 9.57 -2.93 -13.90
N LEU A 310 9.92 -3.80 -14.86
CA LEU A 310 10.64 -5.04 -14.58
C LEU A 310 11.98 -4.77 -13.88
N LYS A 311 12.76 -3.78 -14.35
CA LYS A 311 14.01 -3.39 -13.71
C LYS A 311 13.81 -2.85 -12.29
N ILE A 312 12.79 -1.99 -12.09
CA ILE A 312 12.42 -1.48 -10.76
C ILE A 312 12.09 -2.65 -9.82
N MET A 313 11.30 -3.63 -10.27
CA MET A 313 10.94 -4.82 -9.48
C MET A 313 12.16 -5.71 -9.18
N GLN A 314 13.19 -5.67 -10.01
CA GLN A 314 14.45 -6.39 -9.82
C GLN A 314 15.49 -5.59 -9.00
N GLY A 315 15.14 -4.39 -8.55
CA GLY A 315 16.05 -3.53 -7.78
C GLY A 315 17.21 -2.94 -8.60
N GLN A 316 16.98 -2.69 -9.90
CA GLN A 316 17.98 -2.19 -10.85
C GLN A 316 17.73 -0.74 -11.29
#